data_9ba77cfdce6726a8f95616fc55745ac0
#
_entry.id   9ba77cfdce6726a8f95616fc55745ac0
#
_cell.length_a   1.000
_cell.length_b   1.000
_cell.length_c   1.000
_cell.angle_alpha   90.00
_cell.angle_beta   90.00
_cell.angle_gamma   90.00
#
_symmetry.space_group_name_H-M   'P 1'
#
loop_
_entity.id
_entity.type
_entity.pdbx_description
1 polymer ?
#
loop_
_entity_poly.entity_id
_entity_poly.type
_entity_poly.pdbx_seq_one_letter_code
_entity_poly.pdbx_strand_id
1 'polypeptide(L)'
;MPGTLNNVPGTRIAQSGEDYTPQTGVLTFEPGETTAIITIPITNDKLPENIEDLTLTLTNPTNATLTNDSAKITIEANDQIGFVSTDIVTDADNARDVHLADIDGDGDLDIVSAEYDSDTIAWYENDGAANPSFTGNDIATSADGARDVHVADMDNDGDLDIVSVSAFDDTVAWYENNGAANPTFTAANIVTNLDHAYGVYIHDLDGDGDQDIIAASTYDDKITWLENNGAADPTFAATTIATSADGPRDVFVADIDSDGDMDIVAASREDDTISWYENNGAADPSFTAADIAT
;
A
#
# COMPACT_ATOMS: atom_id res chain seq x y z
N MET A 1 6.02 -33.81 35.46
CA MET A 1 5.85 -32.39 35.27
C MET A 1 6.67 -32.02 34.02
N PRO A 2 6.06 -31.43 33.02
CA PRO A 2 6.84 -30.96 31.86
C PRO A 2 7.63 -29.74 32.29
N GLY A 3 8.94 -29.76 32.04
CA GLY A 3 9.82 -28.64 32.32
C GLY A 3 9.50 -27.46 31.41
N THR A 4 9.32 -26.30 32.02
CA THR A 4 9.18 -25.02 31.33
C THR A 4 10.51 -24.67 30.65
N LEU A 5 10.48 -24.57 29.32
CA LEU A 5 11.62 -24.08 28.55
C LEU A 5 11.66 -22.55 28.64
N ASN A 6 12.76 -22.01 29.16
CA ASN A 6 13.00 -20.58 29.17
C ASN A 6 13.39 -20.11 27.76
N ASN A 7 12.57 -19.26 27.21
CA ASN A 7 12.75 -18.62 25.92
C ASN A 7 13.98 -17.70 25.94
N VAL A 8 15.00 -18.02 25.14
CA VAL A 8 16.10 -17.09 24.83
C VAL A 8 15.61 -16.17 23.71
N PRO A 9 15.72 -14.84 23.82
CA PRO A 9 15.23 -13.95 22.78
C PRO A 9 15.95 -14.22 21.44
N GLY A 10 15.20 -14.62 20.42
CA GLY A 10 15.65 -14.76 19.03
C GLY A 10 15.65 -16.17 18.45
N THR A 11 15.46 -17.22 19.24
CA THR A 11 15.32 -18.59 18.72
C THR A 11 13.96 -19.19 19.09
N ARG A 12 13.25 -19.74 18.10
CA ARG A 12 12.04 -20.52 18.32
C ARG A 12 12.38 -22.00 18.51
N ILE A 13 11.44 -22.76 19.04
CA ILE A 13 11.57 -24.21 19.10
C ILE A 13 10.89 -24.79 17.87
N ALA A 14 11.63 -25.58 17.11
CA ALA A 14 11.12 -26.28 15.95
C ALA A 14 9.96 -27.20 16.30
N GLN A 15 8.89 -27.15 15.51
CA GLN A 15 7.66 -27.90 15.74
C GLN A 15 7.66 -29.21 14.96
N SER A 16 7.37 -30.28 15.66
CA SER A 16 7.23 -31.62 15.07
C SER A 16 6.04 -31.67 14.09
N GLY A 17 6.33 -32.06 12.86
CA GLY A 17 5.33 -32.17 11.80
C GLY A 17 5.18 -30.90 10.93
N GLU A 18 5.66 -29.77 11.42
CA GLU A 18 5.75 -28.52 10.66
C GLU A 18 7.18 -28.33 10.14
N ASP A 19 8.15 -28.21 11.02
CA ASP A 19 9.55 -27.87 10.66
C ASP A 19 10.42 -29.11 10.42
N TYR A 20 10.06 -30.25 11.03
CA TYR A 20 10.79 -31.50 10.85
C TYR A 20 9.92 -32.75 11.10
N THR A 21 10.35 -33.87 10.51
CA THR A 21 9.71 -35.15 10.79
C THR A 21 10.39 -35.83 12.02
N PRO A 22 9.62 -36.01 13.14
CA PRO A 22 10.20 -36.60 14.35
C PRO A 22 10.68 -38.04 14.10
N GLN A 23 11.85 -38.35 14.63
CA GLN A 23 12.44 -39.68 14.55
C GLN A 23 12.42 -40.35 15.93
N THR A 24 11.97 -41.60 15.96
CA THR A 24 12.05 -42.46 17.14
C THR A 24 12.55 -43.83 16.70
N GLY A 25 13.40 -44.48 17.51
CA GLY A 25 13.94 -45.79 17.17
C GLY A 25 15.01 -46.23 18.13
N VAL A 26 15.62 -47.38 17.83
CA VAL A 26 16.73 -47.92 18.58
C VAL A 26 18.01 -47.77 17.74
N LEU A 27 19.04 -47.19 18.35
CA LEU A 27 20.36 -47.09 17.76
C LEU A 27 21.19 -48.29 18.22
N THR A 28 21.63 -49.14 17.29
CA THR A 28 22.42 -50.33 17.59
C THR A 28 23.82 -50.14 17.04
N PHE A 29 24.81 -50.51 17.82
CA PHE A 29 26.21 -50.55 17.41
C PHE A 29 26.64 -52.04 17.35
N GLU A 30 27.06 -52.51 16.19
CA GLU A 30 27.61 -53.83 16.04
C GLU A 30 29.06 -53.90 16.58
N PRO A 31 29.59 -55.07 16.89
CA PRO A 31 30.92 -55.19 17.40
C PRO A 31 31.97 -54.58 16.47
N GLY A 32 32.66 -53.54 16.95
CA GLY A 32 33.67 -52.77 16.21
C GLY A 32 33.13 -51.46 15.57
N GLU A 33 31.83 -51.20 15.61
CA GLU A 33 31.28 -49.93 15.19
C GLU A 33 31.47 -48.86 16.26
N THR A 34 31.91 -47.66 15.83
CA THR A 34 32.19 -46.52 16.71
C THR A 34 31.33 -45.30 16.34
N THR A 35 30.59 -45.37 15.23
CA THR A 35 29.76 -44.28 14.74
C THR A 35 28.42 -44.81 14.23
N ALA A 36 27.38 -44.05 14.45
CA ALA A 36 26.06 -44.26 13.84
C ALA A 36 25.45 -42.94 13.43
N ILE A 37 24.64 -42.98 12.40
CA ILE A 37 24.01 -41.77 11.82
C ILE A 37 22.52 -41.78 12.18
N ILE A 38 22.04 -40.63 12.68
CA ILE A 38 20.61 -40.36 12.85
C ILE A 38 20.24 -39.29 11.83
N THR A 39 19.31 -39.63 10.94
CA THR A 39 18.82 -38.69 9.93
C THR A 39 17.48 -38.11 10.40
N ILE A 40 17.39 -36.79 10.46
CA ILE A 40 16.17 -36.08 10.77
C ILE A 40 15.77 -35.32 9.50
N PRO A 41 14.66 -35.68 8.83
CA PRO A 41 14.18 -34.95 7.69
C PRO A 41 13.64 -33.57 8.15
N ILE A 42 14.14 -32.51 7.54
CA ILE A 42 13.66 -31.15 7.73
C ILE A 42 12.58 -30.89 6.67
N THR A 43 11.48 -30.29 7.08
CA THR A 43 10.45 -29.83 6.15
C THR A 43 10.95 -28.55 5.49
N ASN A 44 10.82 -28.46 4.18
CA ASN A 44 11.10 -27.26 3.41
C ASN A 44 9.79 -26.90 2.68
N ASP A 45 9.10 -25.89 3.19
CA ASP A 45 7.92 -25.34 2.54
C ASP A 45 8.23 -23.94 1.96
N LYS A 46 7.29 -23.08 1.75
CA LYS A 46 7.52 -21.72 1.26
C LYS A 46 7.14 -20.65 2.30
N LEU A 47 6.88 -21.07 3.53
CA LEU A 47 6.52 -20.14 4.61
C LEU A 47 7.79 -19.55 5.21
N PRO A 48 7.87 -18.24 5.39
CA PRO A 48 9.02 -17.61 6.01
C PRO A 48 9.24 -18.12 7.43
N GLU A 49 10.42 -18.65 7.69
CA GLU A 49 10.78 -19.23 8.97
C GLU A 49 11.88 -18.40 9.67
N ASN A 50 11.89 -18.48 10.98
CA ASN A 50 13.01 -17.99 11.79
C ASN A 50 13.99 -19.14 12.05
N ILE A 51 15.19 -18.79 12.54
CA ILE A 51 16.12 -19.79 13.09
C ILE A 51 15.46 -20.50 14.26
N GLU A 52 15.43 -21.83 14.22
CA GLU A 52 14.77 -22.67 15.20
C GLU A 52 15.68 -23.76 15.72
N ASP A 53 15.40 -24.24 16.92
CA ASP A 53 16.19 -25.27 17.56
C ASP A 53 15.33 -26.51 17.87
N LEU A 54 15.88 -27.67 17.63
CA LEU A 54 15.35 -28.93 18.12
C LEU A 54 16.39 -29.66 19.01
N THR A 55 15.92 -30.50 19.88
CA THR A 55 16.79 -31.31 20.75
C THR A 55 16.60 -32.78 20.46
N LEU A 56 17.67 -33.43 20.07
CA LEU A 56 17.74 -34.89 19.98
C LEU A 56 18.19 -35.47 21.32
N THR A 57 17.45 -36.45 21.85
CA THR A 57 17.77 -37.09 23.14
C THR A 57 17.89 -38.58 22.99
N LEU A 58 18.94 -39.15 23.55
CA LEU A 58 19.17 -40.58 23.67
C LEU A 58 18.77 -41.03 25.09
N THR A 59 18.01 -42.11 25.15
CA THR A 59 17.52 -42.64 26.45
C THR A 59 17.74 -44.16 26.52
N ASN A 60 17.67 -44.71 27.73
CA ASN A 60 17.68 -46.15 27.99
C ASN A 60 18.86 -46.94 27.37
N PRO A 61 20.12 -46.56 27.64
CA PRO A 61 21.26 -47.29 27.11
C PRO A 61 21.30 -48.71 27.70
N THR A 62 21.65 -49.70 26.85
CA THR A 62 21.86 -51.09 27.26
C THR A 62 23.31 -51.46 26.98
N ASN A 63 24.01 -52.00 27.98
CA ASN A 63 25.44 -52.31 27.93
C ASN A 63 26.38 -51.17 27.57
N ALA A 64 25.91 -49.91 27.83
CA ALA A 64 26.65 -48.71 27.56
C ALA A 64 26.30 -47.62 28.61
N THR A 65 27.12 -46.59 28.67
CA THR A 65 26.84 -45.35 29.43
C THR A 65 26.83 -44.20 28.47
N LEU A 66 25.86 -43.29 28.64
CA LEU A 66 25.79 -42.04 27.92
C LEU A 66 26.64 -40.98 28.65
N THR A 67 27.59 -40.40 27.93
CA THR A 67 28.37 -39.27 28.46
C THR A 67 27.64 -37.97 28.20
N ASN A 68 27.00 -37.87 27.01
CA ASN A 68 26.05 -36.87 26.65
C ASN A 68 24.79 -37.56 26.12
N ASP A 69 23.68 -37.23 26.64
CA ASP A 69 22.40 -37.84 26.29
C ASP A 69 21.55 -36.98 25.35
N SER A 70 22.00 -35.75 25.07
CA SER A 70 21.25 -34.81 24.23
C SER A 70 22.18 -33.97 23.33
N ALA A 71 21.68 -33.62 22.18
CA ALA A 71 22.30 -32.69 21.24
C ALA A 71 21.27 -31.66 20.76
N LYS A 72 21.67 -30.40 20.76
CA LYS A 72 20.92 -29.32 20.13
C LYS A 72 21.26 -29.26 18.65
N ILE A 73 20.24 -29.16 17.81
CA ILE A 73 20.35 -28.99 16.37
C ILE A 73 19.65 -27.69 16.03
N THR A 74 20.28 -26.82 15.28
CA THR A 74 19.70 -25.57 14.80
C THR A 74 19.27 -25.76 13.35
N ILE A 75 18.03 -25.40 13.05
CA ILE A 75 17.50 -25.30 11.70
C ILE A 75 17.68 -23.85 11.28
N GLU A 76 18.48 -23.61 10.26
CA GLU A 76 18.66 -22.27 9.69
C GLU A 76 17.43 -21.89 8.88
N ALA A 77 17.02 -20.60 8.96
CA ALA A 77 15.96 -20.08 8.13
C ALA A 77 16.33 -20.21 6.64
N ASN A 78 15.57 -20.98 5.89
CA ASN A 78 15.83 -21.26 4.47
C ASN A 78 14.80 -20.63 3.54
N ASP A 79 13.64 -20.21 4.08
CA ASP A 79 12.60 -19.49 3.36
C ASP A 79 12.60 -18.03 3.79
N GLN A 80 13.13 -17.18 2.93
CA GLN A 80 13.02 -15.73 3.09
C GLN A 80 11.81 -15.24 2.30
N ILE A 81 11.12 -14.23 2.84
CA ILE A 81 10.20 -13.42 2.01
C ILE A 81 11.09 -12.70 0.99
N GLY A 82 11.33 -13.35 -0.13
CA GLY A 82 12.02 -12.74 -1.26
C GLY A 82 11.00 -11.96 -2.09
N PHE A 83 11.04 -10.63 -2.01
CA PHE A 83 10.39 -9.83 -3.04
C PHE A 83 11.24 -9.92 -4.31
N VAL A 84 10.66 -10.44 -5.38
CA VAL A 84 11.26 -10.35 -6.71
C VAL A 84 10.70 -9.07 -7.33
N SER A 85 11.58 -8.11 -7.59
CA SER A 85 11.18 -6.92 -8.36
C SER A 85 11.12 -7.29 -9.85
N THR A 86 10.05 -6.85 -10.50
CA THR A 86 9.90 -6.89 -11.96
C THR A 86 9.50 -5.50 -12.39
N ASP A 87 10.19 -4.94 -13.38
CA ASP A 87 9.81 -3.67 -13.97
C ASP A 87 8.54 -3.89 -14.81
N ILE A 88 7.49 -3.13 -14.53
CA ILE A 88 6.23 -3.15 -15.27
C ILE A 88 6.44 -2.40 -16.57
N VAL A 89 7.07 -1.23 -16.49
CA VAL A 89 7.41 -0.34 -17.58
C VAL A 89 8.75 0.33 -17.25
N THR A 90 9.49 0.77 -18.28
CA THR A 90 10.82 1.38 -18.13
C THR A 90 10.94 2.77 -18.75
N ASP A 91 9.82 3.33 -19.21
CA ASP A 91 9.69 4.63 -19.87
C ASP A 91 8.64 5.56 -19.19
N ALA A 92 8.17 5.22 -18.01
CA ALA A 92 7.41 6.11 -17.13
C ALA A 92 8.35 7.22 -16.60
N ASP A 93 8.49 8.31 -17.36
CA ASP A 93 9.54 9.30 -17.11
C ASP A 93 9.27 10.13 -15.85
N ASN A 94 10.08 9.86 -14.82
CA ASN A 94 9.97 10.46 -13.49
C ASN A 94 8.58 10.26 -12.85
N ALA A 95 8.07 9.01 -12.86
CA ALA A 95 6.81 8.67 -12.21
C ALA A 95 6.79 9.15 -10.74
N ARG A 96 5.72 9.83 -10.35
CA ARG A 96 5.56 10.47 -9.03
C ARG A 96 4.60 9.76 -8.15
N ASP A 97 3.50 9.31 -8.73
CA ASP A 97 2.47 8.59 -8.02
C ASP A 97 1.90 7.45 -8.84
N VAL A 98 1.31 6.46 -8.16
CA VAL A 98 0.61 5.34 -8.76
C VAL A 98 -0.63 4.98 -7.94
N HIS A 99 -1.75 4.74 -8.61
CA HIS A 99 -2.98 4.24 -8.02
C HIS A 99 -3.35 2.88 -8.62
N LEU A 100 -3.93 1.99 -7.81
CA LEU A 100 -4.35 0.66 -8.24
C LEU A 100 -5.87 0.55 -8.22
N ALA A 101 -6.47 0.21 -9.36
CA ALA A 101 -7.89 0.00 -9.49
C ALA A 101 -8.20 -0.90 -10.69
N ASP A 102 -9.38 -1.53 -10.71
CA ASP A 102 -9.93 -2.26 -11.86
C ASP A 102 -10.62 -1.23 -12.78
N ILE A 103 -9.86 -0.69 -13.73
CA ILE A 103 -10.28 0.46 -14.56
C ILE A 103 -11.25 0.05 -15.68
N ASP A 104 -11.10 -1.18 -16.22
CA ASP A 104 -11.93 -1.66 -17.32
C ASP A 104 -13.02 -2.66 -16.88
N GLY A 105 -13.11 -2.94 -15.57
CA GLY A 105 -14.15 -3.77 -14.97
C GLY A 105 -13.98 -5.27 -15.25
N ASP A 106 -12.77 -5.73 -15.58
CA ASP A 106 -12.49 -7.14 -15.91
C ASP A 106 -12.19 -8.00 -14.67
N GLY A 107 -11.96 -7.38 -13.51
CA GLY A 107 -11.74 -8.01 -12.21
C GLY A 107 -10.27 -8.08 -11.79
N ASP A 108 -9.34 -7.61 -12.61
CA ASP A 108 -7.92 -7.55 -12.34
C ASP A 108 -7.50 -6.10 -11.99
N LEU A 109 -6.52 -5.93 -11.10
CA LEU A 109 -6.09 -4.59 -10.72
C LEU A 109 -5.08 -4.05 -11.74
N ASP A 110 -5.41 -2.90 -12.29
CA ASP A 110 -4.59 -2.09 -13.16
C ASP A 110 -3.77 -1.06 -12.38
N ILE A 111 -2.92 -0.34 -13.10
CA ILE A 111 -2.10 0.74 -12.53
C ILE A 111 -2.40 2.02 -13.30
N VAL A 112 -2.68 3.09 -12.57
CA VAL A 112 -2.68 4.47 -13.09
C VAL A 112 -1.46 5.18 -12.56
N SER A 113 -0.75 5.95 -13.38
CA SER A 113 0.45 6.70 -12.98
C SER A 113 0.38 8.18 -13.34
N ALA A 114 1.01 9.01 -12.51
CA ALA A 114 1.38 10.38 -12.83
C ALA A 114 2.87 10.44 -13.18
N GLU A 115 3.21 10.87 -14.39
CA GLU A 115 4.56 10.90 -14.92
C GLU A 115 5.00 12.35 -15.17
N TYR A 116 5.87 12.83 -14.31
CA TYR A 116 6.16 14.25 -14.16
C TYR A 116 6.93 14.87 -15.33
N ASP A 117 7.97 14.18 -15.85
CA ASP A 117 8.85 14.75 -16.88
C ASP A 117 8.30 14.49 -18.30
N SER A 118 7.37 13.54 -18.45
CA SER A 118 6.64 13.29 -19.69
C SER A 118 5.29 14.00 -19.77
N ASP A 119 4.87 14.72 -18.72
CA ASP A 119 3.57 15.41 -18.63
C ASP A 119 2.38 14.46 -18.87
N THR A 120 2.52 13.19 -18.45
CA THR A 120 1.62 12.11 -18.82
C THR A 120 0.84 11.58 -17.60
N ILE A 121 -0.44 11.34 -17.82
CA ILE A 121 -1.25 10.42 -17.01
C ILE A 121 -1.41 9.17 -17.84
N ALA A 122 -0.96 8.02 -17.33
CA ALA A 122 -1.00 6.74 -18.04
C ALA A 122 -1.77 5.68 -17.26
N TRP A 123 -2.40 4.77 -18.00
CA TRP A 123 -3.03 3.56 -17.49
C TRP A 123 -2.31 2.34 -18.06
N TYR A 124 -2.00 1.39 -17.19
CA TYR A 124 -1.36 0.13 -17.54
C TYR A 124 -2.33 -1.01 -17.22
N GLU A 125 -2.98 -1.51 -18.28
CA GLU A 125 -3.93 -2.61 -18.26
C GLU A 125 -3.22 -3.92 -17.90
N ASN A 126 -3.74 -4.61 -16.89
CA ASN A 126 -3.28 -5.92 -16.43
C ASN A 126 -3.99 -7.02 -17.24
N ASP A 127 -3.28 -8.03 -17.73
CA ASP A 127 -3.86 -9.14 -18.51
C ASP A 127 -4.48 -10.27 -17.66
N GLY A 128 -4.55 -10.10 -16.33
CA GLY A 128 -5.12 -11.06 -15.39
C GLY A 128 -4.41 -12.41 -15.28
N ALA A 129 -3.26 -12.56 -15.87
CA ALA A 129 -2.51 -13.81 -15.82
C ALA A 129 -1.85 -14.02 -14.44
N ALA A 130 -1.62 -15.28 -14.04
CA ALA A 130 -0.90 -15.60 -12.80
C ALA A 130 0.54 -15.03 -12.73
N ASN A 131 1.07 -14.61 -13.87
CA ASN A 131 2.30 -13.82 -14.01
C ASN A 131 1.92 -12.67 -14.95
N PRO A 132 1.41 -11.54 -14.42
CA PRO A 132 0.76 -10.51 -15.20
C PRO A 132 1.71 -9.79 -16.16
N SER A 133 1.20 -9.39 -17.30
CA SER A 133 1.80 -8.40 -18.19
C SER A 133 0.92 -7.17 -18.27
N PHE A 134 1.53 -6.02 -18.46
CA PHE A 134 0.85 -4.73 -18.46
C PHE A 134 0.97 -4.07 -19.84
N THR A 135 -0.14 -3.50 -20.32
CA THR A 135 -0.19 -2.74 -21.58
C THR A 135 -0.42 -1.27 -21.26
N GLY A 136 0.54 -0.42 -21.63
CA GLY A 136 0.47 1.02 -21.37
C GLY A 136 -0.44 1.76 -22.36
N ASN A 137 -1.27 2.66 -21.82
CA ASN A 137 -2.15 3.56 -22.58
C ASN A 137 -2.04 4.98 -21.98
N ASP A 138 -1.66 5.95 -22.80
CA ASP A 138 -1.66 7.36 -22.39
C ASP A 138 -3.09 7.89 -22.33
N ILE A 139 -3.50 8.38 -21.15
CA ILE A 139 -4.79 9.03 -20.94
C ILE A 139 -4.68 10.52 -21.30
N ALA A 140 -3.62 11.16 -20.85
CA ALA A 140 -3.28 12.54 -21.15
C ALA A 140 -1.77 12.69 -21.32
N THR A 141 -1.34 13.56 -22.24
CA THR A 141 0.08 13.89 -22.50
C THR A 141 0.34 15.39 -22.41
N SER A 142 -0.44 16.08 -21.59
CA SER A 142 -0.37 17.53 -21.37
C SER A 142 -0.67 17.93 -19.94
N ALA A 143 -0.56 17.00 -18.99
CA ALA A 143 -0.64 17.25 -17.54
C ALA A 143 0.72 17.80 -17.07
N ASP A 144 1.00 19.10 -17.33
CA ASP A 144 2.33 19.71 -17.20
C ASP A 144 2.89 19.58 -15.78
N GLY A 145 3.86 18.68 -15.62
CA GLY A 145 4.40 18.30 -14.33
C GLY A 145 3.42 17.48 -13.47
N ALA A 146 2.82 16.42 -14.01
CA ALA A 146 1.91 15.50 -13.30
C ALA A 146 2.51 15.02 -11.96
N ARG A 147 1.75 15.13 -10.88
CA ARG A 147 2.23 14.91 -9.49
C ARG A 147 1.56 13.75 -8.80
N ASP A 148 0.25 13.71 -8.86
CA ASP A 148 -0.57 12.81 -8.08
C ASP A 148 -1.79 12.39 -8.88
N VAL A 149 -2.27 11.16 -8.67
CA VAL A 149 -3.46 10.60 -9.31
C VAL A 149 -4.31 9.88 -8.28
N HIS A 150 -5.61 9.98 -8.45
CA HIS A 150 -6.57 9.23 -7.65
C HIS A 150 -7.67 8.66 -8.54
N VAL A 151 -8.29 7.55 -8.12
CA VAL A 151 -9.33 6.85 -8.90
C VAL A 151 -10.58 6.73 -8.05
N ALA A 152 -11.72 7.13 -8.61
CA ALA A 152 -13.04 6.97 -8.02
C ALA A 152 -14.13 7.13 -9.09
N ASP A 153 -15.34 6.64 -8.83
CA ASP A 153 -16.55 6.91 -9.61
C ASP A 153 -17.04 8.33 -9.26
N MET A 154 -16.72 9.31 -10.12
CA MET A 154 -16.95 10.72 -9.84
C MET A 154 -18.35 11.20 -10.25
N ASP A 155 -19.03 10.50 -11.14
CA ASP A 155 -20.35 10.85 -11.65
C ASP A 155 -21.45 9.85 -11.29
N ASN A 156 -21.09 8.82 -10.48
CA ASN A 156 -21.98 7.77 -9.99
C ASN A 156 -22.60 6.92 -11.13
N ASP A 157 -21.88 6.73 -12.23
CA ASP A 157 -22.30 5.87 -13.34
C ASP A 157 -21.89 4.41 -13.20
N GLY A 158 -21.00 4.13 -12.24
CA GLY A 158 -20.50 2.81 -11.85
C GLY A 158 -19.14 2.46 -12.43
N ASP A 159 -18.57 3.31 -13.28
CA ASP A 159 -17.24 3.16 -13.87
C ASP A 159 -16.23 4.00 -13.08
N LEU A 160 -14.99 3.55 -13.02
CA LEU A 160 -13.95 4.26 -12.26
C LEU A 160 -13.27 5.31 -13.14
N ASP A 161 -13.33 6.55 -12.70
CA ASP A 161 -12.69 7.71 -13.30
C ASP A 161 -11.32 8.00 -12.68
N ILE A 162 -10.58 8.90 -13.31
CA ILE A 162 -9.27 9.34 -12.83
C ILE A 162 -9.29 10.83 -12.57
N VAL A 163 -8.72 11.24 -11.43
CA VAL A 163 -8.43 12.64 -11.10
C VAL A 163 -6.93 12.80 -10.96
N SER A 164 -6.38 13.85 -11.53
CA SER A 164 -4.96 14.19 -11.39
C SER A 164 -4.74 15.63 -10.97
N VAL A 165 -3.57 15.88 -10.40
CA VAL A 165 -3.02 17.21 -10.21
C VAL A 165 -1.73 17.37 -10.99
N SER A 166 -1.56 18.53 -11.61
CA SER A 166 -0.36 18.91 -12.35
C SER A 166 0.17 20.27 -11.89
N ALA A 167 1.50 20.32 -11.66
CA ALA A 167 2.14 21.37 -10.88
C ALA A 167 2.48 22.63 -11.67
N PHE A 168 2.72 22.51 -12.98
CA PHE A 168 3.20 23.65 -13.79
C PHE A 168 2.09 24.34 -14.54
N ASP A 169 0.96 23.69 -14.75
CA ASP A 169 -0.27 24.30 -15.29
C ASP A 169 -1.33 24.57 -14.22
N ASP A 170 -0.99 24.33 -12.93
CA ASP A 170 -1.80 24.67 -11.76
C ASP A 170 -3.19 24.00 -11.76
N THR A 171 -3.26 22.78 -12.34
CA THR A 171 -4.52 22.15 -12.74
C THR A 171 -4.88 20.96 -11.84
N VAL A 172 -6.17 20.85 -11.50
CA VAL A 172 -6.85 19.60 -11.17
C VAL A 172 -7.69 19.21 -12.37
N ALA A 173 -7.47 18.01 -12.89
CA ALA A 173 -8.20 17.47 -14.03
C ALA A 173 -8.92 16.17 -13.68
N TRP A 174 -10.09 15.98 -14.28
CA TRP A 174 -10.89 14.77 -14.26
C TRP A 174 -10.89 14.12 -15.65
N TYR A 175 -10.78 12.82 -15.69
CA TYR A 175 -10.82 12.01 -16.90
C TYR A 175 -11.96 11.01 -16.73
N GLU A 176 -13.11 11.34 -17.30
CA GLU A 176 -14.33 10.52 -17.30
C GLU A 176 -14.10 9.26 -18.13
N ASN A 177 -14.31 8.10 -17.52
CA ASN A 177 -14.28 6.78 -18.15
C ASN A 177 -15.63 6.51 -18.83
N ASN A 178 -15.65 5.94 -20.00
CA ASN A 178 -16.88 5.63 -20.75
C ASN A 178 -17.46 4.23 -20.46
N GLY A 179 -16.92 3.49 -19.49
CA GLY A 179 -17.39 2.17 -19.05
C GLY A 179 -17.29 1.06 -20.09
N ALA A 180 -16.51 1.22 -21.12
CA ALA A 180 -16.29 0.16 -22.08
C ALA A 180 -15.18 -0.80 -21.64
N ALA A 181 -15.27 -2.09 -22.00
CA ALA A 181 -14.21 -3.07 -21.75
C ALA A 181 -12.84 -2.72 -22.37
N ASN A 182 -12.75 -1.69 -23.15
CA ASN A 182 -11.54 -1.00 -23.61
C ASN A 182 -11.85 0.48 -23.49
N PRO A 183 -11.63 1.07 -22.31
CA PRO A 183 -12.13 2.39 -21.97
C PRO A 183 -11.45 3.51 -22.77
N THR A 184 -12.21 4.58 -22.95
CA THR A 184 -11.70 5.85 -23.44
C THR A 184 -12.08 6.94 -22.46
N PHE A 185 -11.20 7.92 -22.29
CA PHE A 185 -11.35 8.96 -21.29
C PHE A 185 -11.65 10.31 -21.91
N THR A 186 -12.59 11.04 -21.30
CA THR A 186 -12.90 12.42 -21.66
C THR A 186 -12.31 13.35 -20.62
N ALA A 187 -11.34 14.17 -21.00
CA ALA A 187 -10.64 15.06 -20.08
C ALA A 187 -11.42 16.35 -19.84
N ALA A 188 -11.54 16.77 -18.60
CA ALA A 188 -12.07 18.06 -18.17
C ALA A 188 -11.20 18.70 -17.08
N ASN A 189 -10.80 19.96 -17.24
CA ASN A 189 -10.13 20.70 -16.17
C ASN A 189 -11.17 21.18 -15.17
N ILE A 190 -11.04 20.78 -13.92
CA ILE A 190 -11.91 21.21 -12.82
C ILE A 190 -11.53 22.62 -12.36
N VAL A 191 -10.25 22.82 -12.04
CA VAL A 191 -9.66 24.13 -11.73
C VAL A 191 -8.27 24.26 -12.38
N THR A 192 -7.86 25.50 -12.70
CA THR A 192 -6.59 25.82 -13.37
C THR A 192 -5.84 26.98 -12.69
N ASN A 193 -5.98 27.10 -11.38
CA ASN A 193 -5.42 28.20 -10.60
C ASN A 193 -5.00 27.77 -9.17
N LEU A 194 -4.68 26.51 -8.97
CA LEU A 194 -4.06 26.01 -7.74
C LEU A 194 -2.53 26.05 -7.90
N ASP A 195 -1.89 27.14 -7.48
CA ASP A 195 -0.48 27.42 -7.73
C ASP A 195 0.42 26.26 -7.25
N HIS A 196 0.95 25.51 -8.20
CA HIS A 196 1.70 24.29 -7.99
C HIS A 196 0.89 23.21 -7.25
N ALA A 197 -0.21 22.76 -7.85
CA ALA A 197 -1.02 21.65 -7.35
C ALA A 197 -0.13 20.40 -7.15
N TYR A 198 -0.21 19.77 -5.98
CA TYR A 198 0.77 18.75 -5.60
C TYR A 198 0.16 17.43 -5.15
N GLY A 199 -0.76 17.45 -4.20
CA GLY A 199 -1.45 16.27 -3.68
C GLY A 199 -2.95 16.36 -3.90
N VAL A 200 -3.60 15.23 -4.14
CA VAL A 200 -5.05 15.11 -4.29
C VAL A 200 -5.57 13.92 -3.49
N TYR A 201 -6.75 14.06 -2.91
CA TYR A 201 -7.48 12.97 -2.28
C TYR A 201 -8.96 13.06 -2.66
N ILE A 202 -9.62 11.90 -2.81
CA ILE A 202 -11.03 11.83 -3.15
C ILE A 202 -11.80 11.19 -1.99
N HIS A 203 -12.85 11.85 -1.55
CA HIS A 203 -13.75 11.34 -0.51
C HIS A 203 -15.04 12.17 -0.47
N ASP A 204 -16.17 11.53 -0.10
CA ASP A 204 -17.43 12.22 0.24
C ASP A 204 -17.21 12.96 1.58
N LEU A 205 -16.88 14.26 1.50
CA LEU A 205 -16.44 15.05 2.65
C LEU A 205 -17.59 15.63 3.47
N ASP A 206 -18.74 15.87 2.84
CA ASP A 206 -19.93 16.44 3.48
C ASP A 206 -21.04 15.41 3.77
N GLY A 207 -20.84 14.15 3.34
CA GLY A 207 -21.73 13.03 3.62
C GLY A 207 -23.00 13.03 2.73
N ASP A 208 -22.95 13.68 1.56
CA ASP A 208 -24.08 13.74 0.64
C ASP A 208 -24.16 12.55 -0.33
N GLY A 209 -23.11 11.75 -0.39
CA GLY A 209 -22.97 10.51 -1.17
C GLY A 209 -22.19 10.65 -2.45
N ASP A 210 -21.75 11.86 -2.80
CA ASP A 210 -20.96 12.15 -3.99
C ASP A 210 -19.47 12.26 -3.65
N GLN A 211 -18.59 11.88 -4.57
CA GLN A 211 -17.16 11.94 -4.32
C GLN A 211 -16.62 13.34 -4.57
N ASP A 212 -16.07 13.96 -3.54
CA ASP A 212 -15.41 15.26 -3.59
C ASP A 212 -13.91 15.14 -3.81
N ILE A 213 -13.27 16.27 -4.15
CA ILE A 213 -11.83 16.33 -4.32
C ILE A 213 -11.22 17.29 -3.30
N ILE A 214 -10.21 16.85 -2.60
CA ILE A 214 -9.39 17.67 -1.71
C ILE A 214 -8.01 17.83 -2.34
N ALA A 215 -7.57 19.05 -2.61
CA ALA A 215 -6.31 19.34 -3.27
C ALA A 215 -5.40 20.25 -2.42
N ALA A 216 -4.11 19.91 -2.41
CA ALA A 216 -3.05 20.72 -1.82
C ALA A 216 -2.30 21.49 -2.92
N SER A 217 -2.14 22.81 -2.76
CA SER A 217 -1.36 23.66 -3.65
C SER A 217 -0.21 24.34 -2.88
N THR A 218 1.03 24.04 -3.33
CA THR A 218 2.25 24.31 -2.56
C THR A 218 2.64 25.78 -2.51
N TYR A 219 2.45 26.56 -3.59
CA TYR A 219 3.00 27.91 -3.67
C TYR A 219 2.00 29.01 -3.26
N ASP A 220 0.73 28.69 -3.15
CA ASP A 220 -0.28 29.58 -2.58
C ASP A 220 -0.77 29.15 -1.20
N ASP A 221 -0.09 28.14 -0.58
CA ASP A 221 -0.27 27.71 0.80
C ASP A 221 -1.70 27.24 1.13
N LYS A 222 -2.38 26.61 0.15
CA LYS A 222 -3.79 26.29 0.29
C LYS A 222 -4.08 24.78 0.36
N ILE A 223 -5.13 24.48 1.12
CA ILE A 223 -5.92 23.28 1.00
C ILE A 223 -7.28 23.71 0.43
N THR A 224 -7.69 23.11 -0.67
CA THR A 224 -8.93 23.43 -1.36
C THR A 224 -9.82 22.19 -1.43
N TRP A 225 -11.07 22.33 -1.03
CA TRP A 225 -12.14 21.39 -1.27
C TRP A 225 -12.88 21.76 -2.54
N LEU A 226 -13.05 20.80 -3.41
CA LEU A 226 -13.80 20.91 -4.67
C LEU A 226 -15.02 20.03 -4.51
N GLU A 227 -16.13 20.62 -4.04
CA GLU A 227 -17.40 19.96 -3.76
C GLU A 227 -18.07 19.55 -5.07
N ASN A 228 -18.38 18.26 -5.18
CA ASN A 228 -19.12 17.67 -6.29
C ASN A 228 -20.63 17.94 -6.11
N ASN A 229 -21.35 18.26 -7.16
CA ASN A 229 -22.78 18.51 -7.10
C ASN A 229 -23.68 17.29 -7.38
N GLY A 230 -23.10 16.08 -7.50
CA GLY A 230 -23.79 14.81 -7.71
C GLY A 230 -24.59 14.69 -9.01
N ALA A 231 -24.29 15.50 -10.00
CA ALA A 231 -24.93 15.39 -11.31
C ALA A 231 -24.19 14.34 -12.18
N ALA A 232 -24.88 13.69 -13.09
CA ALA A 232 -24.29 12.80 -14.10
C ALA A 232 -23.27 13.48 -15.05
N ASP A 233 -23.18 14.80 -15.03
CA ASP A 233 -22.14 15.63 -15.63
C ASP A 233 -21.76 16.63 -14.53
N PRO A 234 -20.86 16.21 -13.60
CA PRO A 234 -20.61 16.91 -12.36
C PRO A 234 -19.92 18.26 -12.56
N THR A 235 -20.28 19.19 -11.69
CA THR A 235 -19.56 20.46 -11.55
C THR A 235 -19.05 20.59 -10.14
N PHE A 236 -17.86 21.18 -9.98
CA PHE A 236 -17.18 21.28 -8.72
C PHE A 236 -17.14 22.72 -8.21
N ALA A 237 -17.59 22.91 -6.97
CA ALA A 237 -17.54 24.20 -6.31
C ALA A 237 -16.28 24.29 -5.42
N ALA A 238 -15.39 25.25 -5.72
CA ALA A 238 -14.14 25.39 -4.98
C ALA A 238 -14.32 26.17 -3.67
N THR A 239 -13.99 25.55 -2.55
CA THR A 239 -13.97 26.16 -1.21
C THR A 239 -12.57 26.02 -0.62
N THR A 240 -11.97 27.14 -0.16
CA THR A 240 -10.65 27.11 0.48
C THR A 240 -10.81 26.74 1.95
N ILE A 241 -10.20 25.61 2.35
CA ILE A 241 -10.16 25.12 3.74
C ILE A 241 -9.09 25.87 4.55
N ALA A 242 -7.92 26.03 3.97
CA ALA A 242 -6.79 26.72 4.61
C ALA A 242 -6.03 27.59 3.61
N THR A 243 -5.43 28.68 4.12
CA THR A 243 -4.56 29.62 3.37
C THR A 243 -3.23 29.85 4.09
N SER A 244 -2.87 28.96 4.98
CA SER A 244 -1.67 29.05 5.82
C SER A 244 -1.02 27.67 6.07
N ALA A 245 -1.30 26.72 5.20
CA ALA A 245 -0.63 25.43 5.21
C ALA A 245 0.70 25.57 4.44
N ASP A 246 1.75 26.11 5.06
CA ASP A 246 2.98 26.57 4.40
C ASP A 246 3.65 25.47 3.57
N GLY A 247 3.47 25.50 2.26
CA GLY A 247 3.93 24.52 1.30
C GLY A 247 3.31 23.11 1.45
N PRO A 248 1.96 22.96 1.48
CA PRO A 248 1.32 21.66 1.61
C PRO A 248 1.63 20.78 0.40
N ARG A 249 1.85 19.49 0.67
CA ARG A 249 2.26 18.53 -0.35
C ARG A 249 1.35 17.33 -0.45
N ASP A 250 0.73 16.96 0.65
CA ASP A 250 -0.11 15.79 0.71
C ASP A 250 -1.30 16.05 1.62
N VAL A 251 -2.43 15.44 1.29
CA VAL A 251 -3.67 15.51 2.05
C VAL A 251 -4.27 14.12 2.17
N PHE A 252 -4.90 13.85 3.29
CA PHE A 252 -5.61 12.61 3.54
C PHE A 252 -6.91 12.90 4.28
N VAL A 253 -7.95 12.10 4.03
CA VAL A 253 -9.25 12.25 4.67
C VAL A 253 -9.56 11.03 5.52
N ALA A 254 -9.95 11.26 6.78
CA ALA A 254 -10.39 10.21 7.71
C ALA A 254 -11.14 10.82 8.90
N ASP A 255 -12.03 10.07 9.52
CA ASP A 255 -12.64 10.41 10.82
C ASP A 255 -11.58 10.21 11.93
N ILE A 256 -10.91 11.30 12.32
CA ILE A 256 -9.73 11.28 13.21
C ILE A 256 -10.17 11.18 14.68
N ASP A 257 -11.24 11.87 15.06
CA ASP A 257 -11.71 11.93 16.45
C ASP A 257 -12.89 10.97 16.75
N SER A 258 -13.34 10.24 15.72
CA SER A 258 -14.40 9.24 15.81
C SER A 258 -15.78 9.84 16.13
N ASP A 259 -16.05 11.02 15.61
CA ASP A 259 -17.35 11.69 15.74
C ASP A 259 -18.30 11.39 14.56
N GLY A 260 -17.81 10.76 13.51
CA GLY A 260 -18.52 10.30 12.33
C GLY A 260 -18.39 11.21 11.13
N ASP A 261 -17.69 12.34 11.25
CA ASP A 261 -17.46 13.31 10.19
C ASP A 261 -16.05 13.13 9.63
N MET A 262 -15.87 13.40 8.35
CA MET A 262 -14.57 13.20 7.70
C MET A 262 -13.71 14.45 7.82
N ASP A 263 -12.56 14.29 8.45
CA ASP A 263 -11.55 15.32 8.67
C ASP A 263 -10.46 15.29 7.60
N ILE A 264 -9.69 16.39 7.51
CA ILE A 264 -8.53 16.48 6.62
C ILE A 264 -7.25 16.55 7.45
N VAL A 265 -6.26 15.75 7.07
CA VAL A 265 -4.87 15.87 7.56
C VAL A 265 -3.99 16.31 6.39
N ALA A 266 -3.13 17.28 6.61
CA ALA A 266 -2.19 17.77 5.61
C ALA A 266 -0.75 17.75 6.13
N ALA A 267 0.18 17.42 5.24
CA ALA A 267 1.61 17.53 5.48
C ALA A 267 2.17 18.75 4.74
N SER A 268 2.70 19.71 5.51
CA SER A 268 3.29 20.95 5.01
C SER A 268 4.80 20.94 5.17
N ARG A 269 5.50 21.21 4.07
CA ARG A 269 6.95 21.06 3.96
C ARG A 269 7.71 22.27 4.49
N GLU A 270 7.22 23.48 4.27
CA GLU A 270 8.02 24.69 4.45
C GLU A 270 8.04 25.15 5.94
N ASP A 271 7.03 24.73 6.73
CA ASP A 271 6.96 24.98 8.18
C ASP A 271 7.14 23.71 9.02
N ASP A 272 7.45 22.57 8.38
CA ASP A 272 7.68 21.27 9.04
C ASP A 272 6.46 20.78 9.85
N THR A 273 5.21 21.12 9.44
CA THR A 273 4.00 20.78 10.19
C THR A 273 3.21 19.61 9.61
N ILE A 274 2.46 18.94 10.49
CA ILE A 274 1.33 18.10 10.16
C ILE A 274 0.11 18.74 10.81
N SER A 275 -0.85 19.18 10.00
CA SER A 275 -2.04 19.87 10.47
C SER A 275 -3.28 19.01 10.30
N TRP A 276 -4.17 19.08 11.26
CA TRP A 276 -5.50 18.49 11.24
C TRP A 276 -6.55 19.59 11.10
N TYR A 277 -7.46 19.41 10.19
CA TYR A 277 -8.60 20.28 9.95
C TYR A 277 -9.86 19.49 10.33
N GLU A 278 -10.33 19.74 11.56
CA GLU A 278 -11.53 19.12 12.13
C GLU A 278 -12.78 19.63 11.41
N ASN A 279 -13.57 18.70 10.87
CA ASN A 279 -14.86 18.95 10.25
C ASN A 279 -15.93 19.10 11.35
N ASN A 280 -16.89 20.00 11.18
CA ASN A 280 -17.95 20.20 12.16
C ASN A 280 -19.25 19.43 11.88
N GLY A 281 -19.26 18.52 10.90
CA GLY A 281 -20.37 17.64 10.54
C GLY A 281 -21.63 18.36 10.03
N ALA A 282 -21.51 19.57 9.56
CA ALA A 282 -22.64 20.27 8.92
C ALA A 282 -22.71 19.89 7.44
N ALA A 283 -23.92 19.92 6.85
CA ALA A 283 -24.12 19.74 5.40
C ALA A 283 -23.43 20.80 4.53
N ASP A 284 -22.95 21.89 5.12
CA ASP A 284 -22.05 22.90 4.55
C ASP A 284 -20.91 23.00 5.58
N PRO A 285 -19.88 22.12 5.49
CA PRO A 285 -18.89 21.93 6.54
C PRO A 285 -17.98 23.14 6.71
N SER A 286 -17.56 23.36 7.95
CA SER A 286 -16.50 24.29 8.28
C SER A 286 -15.42 23.58 9.08
N PHE A 287 -14.18 23.97 8.86
CA PHE A 287 -13.00 23.29 9.37
C PHE A 287 -12.27 24.14 10.41
N THR A 288 -11.84 23.49 11.48
CA THR A 288 -11.00 24.08 12.54
C THR A 288 -9.60 23.49 12.47
N ALA A 289 -8.60 24.32 12.20
CA ALA A 289 -7.22 23.86 12.08
C ALA A 289 -6.54 23.68 13.44
N ALA A 290 -5.78 22.60 13.58
CA ALA A 290 -4.88 22.34 14.70
C ALA A 290 -3.59 21.65 14.20
N ASP A 291 -2.42 22.14 14.65
CA ASP A 291 -1.15 21.48 14.34
C ASP A 291 -0.98 20.25 15.25
N ILE A 292 -0.75 19.11 14.65
CA ILE A 292 -0.49 17.83 15.37
C ILE A 292 1.00 17.76 15.72
N ALA A 293 1.87 18.20 14.81
CA ALA A 293 3.32 18.23 14.98
C ALA A 293 3.91 19.46 14.28
N THR A 294 4.91 20.08 14.93
CA THR A 294 5.61 21.27 14.43
C THR A 294 7.12 21.11 14.56
#